data_194cc4e6efb68680034ffc44509a9fc0
#
_entry.id   194cc4e6efb68680034ffc44509a9fc0
#
_cell.length_a   1.000
_cell.length_b   1.000
_cell.length_c   1.000
_cell.angle_alpha   90.00
_cell.angle_beta   90.00
_cell.angle_gamma   90.00
#
_symmetry.space_group_name_H-M   'P 1'
#
loop_
_entity.id
_entity.type
_entity.pdbx_description
1 polymer ?
#
loop_
_entity_poly.entity_id
_entity_poly.type
_entity_poly.pdbx_seq_one_letter_code
_entity_poly.pdbx_strand_id
1 'polypeptide(L)'
;RNLEKRLEVKVLDRTGLILEIFGSRAATSEGRLQVELANLTYQKSRLVRSWTHLERQRGGTGFVGGPGETQIEADRRMIETRIMRVKKKLESVVRTRSLHRKARQQAPWPVVALVGYTNAGKSTLFNRLTNSNVMAKDMLFATLDPTLRAIKLPGGQKIMLSDTVGFVSELPTMLVAAFRATLEEVLSADVIVHVRDSAHPDSEPQRKDVLDVLQELGVSEDAQFIELLNKTD
;
A
#
# COMPACT_ATOMS: atom_id res chain seq x y z
N ARG A 1 15.50 -14.76 -14.38
CA ARG A 1 16.75 -15.61 -14.38
C ARG A 1 17.55 -15.51 -15.67
N ASN A 2 16.93 -15.71 -16.86
CA ASN A 2 17.71 -15.64 -18.12
C ASN A 2 18.16 -14.22 -18.44
N LEU A 3 17.30 -13.21 -18.22
CA LEU A 3 17.65 -11.80 -18.36
C LEU A 3 18.69 -11.34 -17.33
N GLU A 4 18.56 -11.76 -16.08
CA GLU A 4 19.53 -11.44 -15.02
C GLU A 4 20.93 -11.97 -15.35
N LYS A 5 21.01 -13.22 -15.82
CA LYS A 5 22.27 -13.82 -16.24
C LYS A 5 22.89 -13.14 -17.46
N ARG A 6 22.03 -12.70 -18.41
CA ARG A 6 22.50 -12.08 -19.67
C ARG A 6 22.92 -10.63 -19.48
N LEU A 7 22.24 -9.91 -18.58
CA LEU A 7 22.46 -8.50 -18.34
C LEU A 7 23.33 -8.22 -17.11
N GLU A 8 23.62 -9.24 -16.30
CA GLU A 8 24.37 -9.16 -15.03
C GLU A 8 23.77 -8.14 -14.04
N VAL A 9 22.45 -7.93 -14.12
CA VAL A 9 21.71 -6.99 -13.24
C VAL A 9 20.50 -7.67 -12.62
N LYS A 10 20.05 -7.14 -11.49
CA LYS A 10 18.82 -7.58 -10.85
C LYS A 10 17.61 -7.19 -11.71
N VAL A 11 16.77 -8.16 -12.05
CA VAL A 11 15.54 -7.95 -12.81
C VAL A 11 14.35 -8.09 -11.89
N LEU A 12 13.56 -7.04 -11.78
CA LEU A 12 12.33 -6.99 -11.00
C LEU A 12 11.13 -6.93 -11.94
N ASP A 13 10.05 -7.59 -11.56
CA ASP A 13 8.76 -7.31 -12.15
C ASP A 13 8.11 -6.11 -11.45
N ARG A 14 6.97 -5.64 -11.99
CA ARG A 14 6.25 -4.48 -11.44
C ARG A 14 5.93 -4.64 -9.95
N THR A 15 5.45 -5.81 -9.53
CA THR A 15 5.12 -6.08 -8.12
C THR A 15 6.35 -6.03 -7.23
N GLY A 16 7.46 -6.63 -7.65
CA GLY A 16 8.74 -6.59 -6.94
C GLY A 16 9.28 -5.18 -6.81
N LEU A 17 9.16 -4.34 -7.86
CA LEU A 17 9.57 -2.95 -7.83
C LEU A 17 8.73 -2.13 -6.83
N ILE A 18 7.41 -2.28 -6.85
CA ILE A 18 6.50 -1.61 -5.90
C ILE A 18 6.88 -2.00 -4.46
N LEU A 19 7.11 -3.28 -4.19
CA LEU A 19 7.51 -3.76 -2.87
C LEU A 19 8.86 -3.19 -2.40
N GLU A 20 9.83 -2.99 -3.30
CA GLU A 20 11.09 -2.34 -2.95
C GLU A 20 10.90 -0.86 -2.62
N ILE A 21 10.09 -0.15 -3.42
CA ILE A 21 9.75 1.25 -3.13
C ILE A 21 9.08 1.34 -1.76
N PHE A 22 8.13 0.46 -1.45
CA PHE A 22 7.46 0.42 -0.15
C PHE A 22 8.41 0.11 1.00
N GLY A 23 9.33 -0.85 0.82
CA GLY A 23 10.36 -1.17 1.79
C GLY A 23 11.23 0.04 2.16
N SER A 24 11.53 0.88 1.18
CA SER A 24 12.29 2.12 1.38
C SER A 24 11.47 3.26 2.02
N ARG A 25 10.13 3.22 1.93
CA ARG A 25 9.22 4.27 2.42
C ARG A 25 8.59 3.98 3.77
N ALA A 26 8.50 2.70 4.15
CA ALA A 26 7.91 2.30 5.43
C ALA A 26 8.73 2.85 6.61
N ALA A 27 8.22 3.89 7.25
CA ALA A 27 8.83 4.52 8.41
C ALA A 27 8.31 3.91 9.71
N THR A 28 7.02 3.57 9.77
CA THR A 28 6.38 3.01 10.96
C THR A 28 6.66 1.53 11.14
N SER A 29 6.56 1.04 12.38
CA SER A 29 6.66 -0.39 12.69
C SER A 29 5.57 -1.21 11.97
N GLU A 30 4.36 -0.66 11.87
CA GLU A 30 3.24 -1.28 11.17
C GLU A 30 3.49 -1.37 9.68
N GLY A 31 3.86 -0.26 9.03
CA GLY A 31 4.17 -0.22 7.60
C GLY A 31 5.29 -1.20 7.23
N ARG A 32 6.35 -1.29 8.04
CA ARG A 32 7.45 -2.25 7.83
C ARG A 32 6.97 -3.69 7.90
N LEU A 33 6.13 -4.03 8.89
CA LEU A 33 5.57 -5.39 9.02
C LEU A 33 4.62 -5.74 7.88
N GLN A 34 3.83 -4.78 7.40
CA GLN A 34 2.95 -4.99 6.25
C GLN A 34 3.72 -5.22 4.96
N VAL A 35 4.75 -4.42 4.70
CA VAL A 35 5.64 -4.61 3.54
C VAL A 35 6.40 -5.93 3.66
N GLU A 36 6.87 -6.32 4.83
CA GLU A 36 7.50 -7.62 5.06
C GLU A 36 6.53 -8.77 4.77
N LEU A 37 5.27 -8.67 5.22
CA LEU A 37 4.23 -9.67 4.96
C LEU A 37 3.94 -9.79 3.45
N ALA A 38 3.80 -8.67 2.75
CA ALA A 38 3.58 -8.66 1.31
C ALA A 38 4.78 -9.27 0.55
N ASN A 39 6.02 -8.92 0.92
CA ASN A 39 7.22 -9.49 0.35
C ASN A 39 7.30 -11.01 0.53
N LEU A 40 7.04 -11.51 1.73
CA LEU A 40 7.05 -12.94 2.02
C LEU A 40 5.96 -13.70 1.23
N THR A 41 4.78 -13.10 1.12
CA THR A 41 3.67 -13.66 0.33
C THR A 41 4.02 -13.71 -1.16
N TYR A 42 4.64 -12.66 -1.66
CA TYR A 42 5.14 -12.59 -3.04
C TYR A 42 6.23 -13.64 -3.30
N GLN A 43 7.22 -13.76 -2.41
CA GLN A 43 8.28 -14.78 -2.51
C GLN A 43 7.67 -16.19 -2.50
N LYS A 44 6.72 -16.46 -1.62
CA LYS A 44 6.00 -17.74 -1.56
C LYS A 44 5.32 -18.07 -2.90
N SER A 45 4.63 -17.10 -3.51
CA SER A 45 3.96 -17.28 -4.79
C SER A 45 4.94 -17.58 -5.94
N ARG A 46 6.14 -16.99 -5.91
CA ARG A 46 7.18 -17.23 -6.91
C ARG A 46 7.87 -18.58 -6.76
N LEU A 47 8.04 -19.06 -5.53
CA LEU A 47 8.55 -20.40 -5.30
C LEU A 47 7.67 -21.47 -5.97
N VAL A 48 6.35 -21.38 -5.81
CA VAL A 48 5.40 -22.30 -6.44
C VAL A 48 5.48 -22.25 -7.97
N ARG A 49 5.53 -21.05 -8.56
CA ARG A 49 5.61 -20.89 -10.03
C ARG A 49 6.93 -21.38 -10.63
N SER A 50 8.05 -21.24 -9.95
CA SER A 50 9.34 -21.72 -10.45
C SER A 50 9.40 -23.24 -10.50
N TRP A 51 8.62 -23.91 -9.68
CA TRP A 51 8.58 -25.37 -9.58
C TRP A 51 7.72 -26.03 -10.64
N THR A 52 6.52 -25.54 -10.88
CA THR A 52 5.67 -26.06 -11.96
C THR A 52 6.34 -25.98 -13.34
N HIS A 53 7.28 -25.06 -13.52
CA HIS A 53 8.09 -24.97 -14.74
C HIS A 53 9.21 -26.03 -14.80
N LEU A 54 9.80 -26.39 -13.65
CA LEU A 54 10.86 -27.40 -13.57
C LEU A 54 10.31 -28.83 -13.67
N GLU A 55 9.12 -29.09 -13.14
CA GLU A 55 8.43 -30.38 -13.32
C GLU A 55 8.04 -30.64 -14.76
N ARG A 56 7.58 -29.64 -15.50
CA ARG A 56 7.27 -29.77 -16.93
C ARG A 56 8.50 -29.99 -17.82
N GLN A 57 9.69 -29.56 -17.40
CA GLN A 57 10.94 -29.81 -18.13
C GLN A 57 11.55 -31.20 -17.85
N ARG A 58 11.17 -31.84 -16.75
CA ARG A 58 11.54 -33.23 -16.43
C ARG A 58 10.46 -34.21 -16.91
N GLY A 59 10.16 -34.18 -18.19
CA GLY A 59 9.30 -35.16 -18.83
C GLY A 59 9.74 -36.59 -18.52
N GLY A 60 8.94 -37.33 -17.80
CA GLY A 60 8.82 -38.79 -17.78
C GLY A 60 10.07 -39.58 -17.47
N THR A 61 10.25 -39.89 -16.21
CA THR A 61 10.60 -41.23 -15.71
C THR A 61 10.65 -41.18 -14.18
N GLY A 62 9.79 -41.97 -13.54
CA GLY A 62 9.94 -42.61 -12.25
C GLY A 62 10.48 -41.81 -11.09
N PHE A 63 9.58 -41.46 -10.21
CA PHE A 63 9.72 -41.42 -8.77
C PHE A 63 11.13 -41.61 -8.19
N VAL A 64 11.89 -40.53 -8.10
CA VAL A 64 12.97 -40.39 -7.13
C VAL A 64 12.88 -38.95 -6.61
N GLY A 65 12.34 -38.80 -5.40
CA GLY A 65 12.40 -37.55 -4.65
C GLY A 65 13.87 -37.12 -4.50
N GLY A 66 14.33 -36.20 -5.35
CA GLY A 66 15.69 -35.70 -5.29
C GLY A 66 15.85 -34.68 -4.15
N PRO A 67 17.09 -34.42 -3.68
CA PRO A 67 17.40 -33.47 -2.60
C PRO A 67 16.87 -32.04 -2.86
N GLY A 68 16.48 -31.70 -4.11
CA GLY A 68 15.86 -30.41 -4.44
C GLY A 68 14.42 -30.25 -3.99
N GLU A 69 13.66 -31.33 -3.87
CA GLU A 69 12.26 -31.30 -3.42
C GLU A 69 12.17 -31.00 -1.93
N THR A 70 13.00 -31.64 -1.14
CA THR A 70 13.11 -31.39 0.30
C THR A 70 13.59 -29.98 0.65
N GLN A 71 14.45 -29.39 -0.16
CA GLN A 71 14.94 -28.03 0.07
C GLN A 71 13.84 -26.99 -0.15
N ILE A 72 13.00 -27.15 -1.18
CA ILE A 72 11.89 -26.24 -1.45
C ILE A 72 10.77 -26.35 -0.41
N GLU A 73 10.49 -27.54 0.06
CA GLU A 73 9.57 -27.72 1.18
C GLU A 73 10.09 -27.06 2.45
N ALA A 74 11.39 -27.17 2.73
CA ALA A 74 12.03 -26.49 3.84
C ALA A 74 11.96 -24.97 3.68
N ASP A 75 12.28 -24.43 2.50
CA ASP A 75 12.17 -23.00 2.20
C ASP A 75 10.74 -22.50 2.32
N ARG A 76 9.76 -23.26 1.83
CA ARG A 76 8.34 -22.95 1.96
C ARG A 76 7.90 -22.89 3.42
N ARG A 77 8.29 -23.88 4.22
CA ARG A 77 7.99 -23.91 5.67
C ARG A 77 8.64 -22.75 6.41
N MET A 78 9.87 -22.39 6.06
CA MET A 78 10.55 -21.22 6.63
C MET A 78 9.79 -19.92 6.32
N ILE A 79 9.36 -19.72 5.07
CA ILE A 79 8.57 -18.55 4.68
C ILE A 79 7.23 -18.56 5.40
N GLU A 80 6.51 -19.68 5.45
CA GLU A 80 5.23 -19.79 6.16
C GLU A 80 5.37 -19.49 7.66
N THR A 81 6.41 -20.02 8.30
CA THR A 81 6.71 -19.72 9.71
C THR A 81 6.99 -18.23 9.91
N ARG A 82 7.72 -17.61 8.99
CA ARG A 82 8.00 -16.16 9.04
C ARG A 82 6.73 -15.33 8.84
N ILE A 83 5.87 -15.71 7.89
CA ILE A 83 4.55 -15.10 7.66
C ILE A 83 3.72 -15.14 8.94
N MET A 84 3.64 -16.30 9.63
CA MET A 84 2.88 -16.42 10.88
C MET A 84 3.43 -15.50 11.98
N ARG A 85 4.75 -15.41 12.11
CA ARG A 85 5.39 -14.51 13.09
C ARG A 85 5.10 -13.04 12.79
N VAL A 86 5.17 -12.64 11.51
CA VAL A 86 4.87 -11.27 11.08
C VAL A 86 3.42 -10.94 11.33
N LYS A 87 2.48 -11.83 10.97
CA LYS A 87 1.04 -11.66 11.25
C LYS A 87 0.77 -11.45 12.73
N LYS A 88 1.35 -12.29 13.61
CA LYS A 88 1.18 -12.16 15.06
C LYS A 88 1.71 -10.82 15.60
N LYS A 89 2.85 -10.34 15.09
CA LYS A 89 3.37 -9.01 15.44
C LYS A 89 2.44 -7.91 14.94
N LEU A 90 1.95 -8.02 13.72
CA LEU A 90 1.04 -7.06 13.12
C LEU A 90 -0.26 -6.95 13.92
N GLU A 91 -0.88 -8.06 14.33
CA GLU A 91 -2.06 -8.08 15.20
C GLU A 91 -1.86 -7.29 16.48
N SER A 92 -0.69 -7.43 17.13
CA SER A 92 -0.39 -6.68 18.36
C SER A 92 -0.26 -5.17 18.11
N VAL A 93 0.36 -4.78 17.00
CA VAL A 93 0.52 -3.36 16.61
C VAL A 93 -0.83 -2.75 16.23
N VAL A 94 -1.64 -3.46 15.44
CA VAL A 94 -3.00 -3.03 15.07
C VAL A 94 -3.89 -2.87 16.30
N ARG A 95 -3.81 -3.80 17.27
CA ARG A 95 -4.55 -3.69 18.53
C ARG A 95 -4.16 -2.43 19.33
N THR A 96 -2.87 -2.13 19.43
CA THR A 96 -2.40 -0.91 20.10
C THR A 96 -2.88 0.34 19.36
N ARG A 97 -2.81 0.34 18.02
CA ARG A 97 -3.30 1.45 17.20
C ARG A 97 -4.82 1.66 17.36
N SER A 98 -5.61 0.57 17.41
CA SER A 98 -7.06 0.66 17.60
C SER A 98 -7.44 1.31 18.96
N LEU A 99 -6.65 1.07 20.00
CA LEU A 99 -6.82 1.75 21.30
C LEU A 99 -6.52 3.25 21.20
N HIS A 100 -5.41 3.61 20.55
CA HIS A 100 -5.08 5.03 20.31
C HIS A 100 -6.10 5.73 19.39
N ARG A 101 -6.69 4.98 18.44
CA ARG A 101 -7.74 5.51 17.56
C ARG A 101 -9.03 5.77 18.32
N LYS A 102 -9.47 4.85 19.18
CA LYS A 102 -10.64 5.07 20.05
C LYS A 102 -10.47 6.31 20.92
N ALA A 103 -9.28 6.56 21.47
CA ALA A 103 -8.98 7.77 22.22
C ALA A 103 -9.05 9.03 21.32
N ARG A 104 -8.66 8.95 20.04
CA ARG A 104 -8.77 10.06 19.08
C ARG A 104 -10.18 10.31 18.58
N GLN A 105 -11.00 9.27 18.44
CA GLN A 105 -12.44 9.40 18.09
C GLN A 105 -13.25 10.14 19.18
N GLN A 106 -12.69 10.25 20.39
CA GLN A 106 -13.26 11.11 21.43
C GLN A 106 -12.93 12.61 21.22
N ALA A 107 -12.01 12.93 20.30
CA ALA A 107 -11.78 14.33 19.92
C ALA A 107 -12.93 14.78 19.01
N PRO A 108 -13.56 15.95 19.29
CA PRO A 108 -14.75 16.40 18.57
C PRO A 108 -14.44 16.98 17.17
N TRP A 109 -13.35 16.54 16.55
CA TRP A 109 -12.89 17.12 15.28
C TRP A 109 -13.08 16.12 14.14
N PRO A 110 -13.79 16.52 13.06
CA PRO A 110 -13.96 15.65 11.92
C PRO A 110 -12.62 15.31 11.25
N VAL A 111 -12.55 14.11 10.73
CA VAL A 111 -11.38 13.57 10.00
C VAL A 111 -11.61 13.74 8.50
N VAL A 112 -10.69 14.39 7.83
CA VAL A 112 -10.66 14.58 6.38
C VAL A 112 -9.50 13.79 5.79
N ALA A 113 -9.79 12.81 4.92
CA ALA A 113 -8.77 12.00 4.27
C ALA A 113 -8.51 12.48 2.84
N LEU A 114 -7.23 12.73 2.51
CA LEU A 114 -6.81 12.98 1.13
C LEU A 114 -6.58 11.66 0.42
N VAL A 115 -7.31 11.38 -0.63
CA VAL A 115 -7.16 10.20 -1.48
C VAL A 115 -6.86 10.62 -2.92
N GLY A 116 -6.37 9.72 -3.74
CA GLY A 116 -6.13 9.99 -5.15
C GLY A 116 -4.92 9.23 -5.68
N TYR A 117 -4.73 9.31 -6.98
CA TYR A 117 -3.67 8.61 -7.67
C TYR A 117 -2.28 9.03 -7.18
N THR A 118 -1.28 8.15 -7.37
CA THR A 118 0.10 8.51 -7.04
C THR A 118 0.52 9.75 -7.86
N ASN A 119 1.29 10.63 -7.22
CA ASN A 119 1.73 11.91 -7.82
C ASN A 119 0.61 12.92 -8.17
N ALA A 120 -0.62 12.75 -7.72
CA ALA A 120 -1.70 13.74 -7.92
C ALA A 120 -1.53 15.03 -7.08
N GLY A 121 -0.54 15.07 -6.17
CA GLY A 121 -0.23 16.25 -5.35
C GLY A 121 -0.81 16.22 -3.94
N LYS A 122 -1.30 15.08 -3.43
CA LYS A 122 -1.87 14.95 -2.07
C LYS A 122 -0.94 15.44 -0.97
N SER A 123 0.28 14.93 -0.92
CA SER A 123 1.28 15.30 0.11
C SER A 123 1.75 16.75 -0.03
N THR A 124 1.76 17.30 -1.24
CA THR A 124 2.03 18.73 -1.49
C THR A 124 0.91 19.58 -0.90
N LEU A 125 -0.34 19.23 -1.17
CA LEU A 125 -1.51 19.90 -0.60
C LEU A 125 -1.53 19.79 0.92
N PHE A 126 -1.28 18.58 1.46
CA PHE A 126 -1.18 18.34 2.88
C PHE A 126 -0.14 19.24 3.55
N ASN A 127 1.08 19.30 3.00
CA ASN A 127 2.17 20.15 3.52
C ASN A 127 1.77 21.63 3.52
N ARG A 128 1.13 22.09 2.46
CA ARG A 128 0.70 23.48 2.33
C ARG A 128 -0.37 23.86 3.35
N LEU A 129 -1.30 22.95 3.63
CA LEU A 129 -2.39 23.19 4.59
C LEU A 129 -1.95 23.02 6.06
N THR A 130 -0.97 22.16 6.31
CA THR A 130 -0.54 21.82 7.68
C THR A 130 0.75 22.52 8.12
N ASN A 131 1.42 23.27 7.22
CA ASN A 131 2.78 23.80 7.40
C ASN A 131 3.79 22.68 7.80
N SER A 132 3.59 21.48 7.31
CA SER A 132 4.44 20.31 7.57
C SER A 132 5.44 20.10 6.44
N ASN A 133 6.52 19.35 6.73
CA ASN A 133 7.52 18.93 5.76
C ASN A 133 7.47 17.41 5.53
N VAL A 134 6.29 16.87 5.25
CA VAL A 134 6.19 15.48 4.77
C VAL A 134 6.85 15.39 3.39
N MET A 135 7.52 14.27 3.11
CA MET A 135 8.19 14.09 1.82
C MET A 135 7.19 14.20 0.67
N ALA A 136 7.16 15.34 0.02
CA ALA A 136 6.39 15.62 -1.19
C ALA A 136 7.39 15.86 -2.33
N LYS A 137 7.76 14.79 -3.03
CA LYS A 137 8.62 14.83 -4.21
C LYS A 137 7.85 14.24 -5.38
N ASP A 138 8.28 14.60 -6.59
CA ASP A 138 7.77 14.00 -7.83
C ASP A 138 8.21 12.54 -7.94
N MET A 139 7.65 11.70 -7.08
CA MET A 139 7.99 10.29 -6.93
C MET A 139 6.75 9.46 -6.63
N LEU A 140 6.75 8.24 -7.18
CA LEU A 140 5.71 7.26 -6.88
C LEU A 140 5.73 6.89 -5.39
N PHE A 141 4.55 6.87 -4.77
CA PHE A 141 4.36 6.49 -3.37
C PHE A 141 5.25 7.28 -2.41
N ALA A 142 5.23 8.61 -2.52
CA ALA A 142 5.96 9.49 -1.61
C ALA A 142 5.54 9.26 -0.15
N THR A 143 4.25 9.03 0.09
CA THR A 143 3.66 8.67 1.39
C THR A 143 3.23 7.21 1.36
N LEU A 144 3.69 6.41 2.33
CA LEU A 144 3.22 5.05 2.58
C LEU A 144 2.45 4.98 3.90
N ASP A 145 3.01 5.52 4.97
CA ASP A 145 2.36 5.57 6.28
C ASP A 145 1.45 6.81 6.37
N PRO A 146 0.19 6.68 6.85
CA PRO A 146 -0.71 7.81 6.93
C PRO A 146 -0.19 8.84 7.93
N THR A 147 -0.26 10.09 7.56
CA THR A 147 0.13 11.20 8.41
C THR A 147 -1.08 12.05 8.76
N LEU A 148 -1.36 12.18 10.06
CA LEU A 148 -2.47 12.96 10.61
C LEU A 148 -1.98 14.27 11.21
N ARG A 149 -2.65 15.39 10.91
CA ARG A 149 -2.39 16.69 11.51
C ARG A 149 -3.69 17.43 11.77
N ALA A 150 -3.75 18.10 12.94
CA ALA A 150 -4.84 19.02 13.23
C ALA A 150 -4.57 20.34 12.50
N ILE A 151 -5.58 20.84 11.80
CA ILE A 151 -5.55 22.17 11.18
C ILE A 151 -6.79 22.97 11.61
N LYS A 152 -6.68 24.29 11.51
CA LYS A 152 -7.78 25.22 11.76
C LYS A 152 -8.20 25.84 10.44
N LEU A 153 -9.46 25.64 10.07
CA LEU A 153 -10.03 26.25 8.88
C LEU A 153 -10.25 27.76 9.07
N PRO A 154 -10.38 28.54 7.97
CA PRO A 154 -10.65 29.99 8.05
C PRO A 154 -11.86 30.33 8.92
N GLY A 155 -12.91 29.48 8.94
CA GLY A 155 -14.08 29.62 9.80
C GLY A 155 -13.86 29.29 11.29
N GLY A 156 -12.62 29.00 11.70
CA GLY A 156 -12.28 28.71 13.10
C GLY A 156 -12.47 27.24 13.51
N GLN A 157 -13.11 26.41 12.71
CA GLN A 157 -13.30 25.00 12.95
C GLN A 157 -11.98 24.24 12.89
N LYS A 158 -11.78 23.28 13.80
CA LYS A 158 -10.64 22.37 13.79
C LYS A 158 -11.03 21.08 13.10
N ILE A 159 -10.15 20.58 12.23
CA ILE A 159 -10.27 19.28 11.58
C ILE A 159 -8.98 18.50 11.71
N MET A 160 -9.07 17.18 11.56
CA MET A 160 -7.91 16.29 11.41
C MET A 160 -7.72 15.98 9.93
N LEU A 161 -6.64 16.46 9.33
CA LEU A 161 -6.29 16.15 7.94
C LEU A 161 -5.37 14.94 7.89
N SER A 162 -5.69 13.97 7.04
CA SER A 162 -4.89 12.76 6.82
C SER A 162 -4.34 12.74 5.39
N ASP A 163 -3.02 12.63 5.25
CA ASP A 163 -2.38 12.26 3.98
C ASP A 163 -2.29 10.75 3.88
N THR A 164 -2.68 10.20 2.74
CA THR A 164 -2.72 8.75 2.52
C THR A 164 -1.81 8.33 1.37
N VAL A 165 -1.59 7.02 1.24
CA VAL A 165 -0.85 6.46 0.11
C VAL A 165 -1.55 6.78 -1.22
N GLY A 166 -0.75 6.99 -2.28
CA GLY A 166 -1.28 7.15 -3.63
C GLY A 166 -1.71 5.82 -4.24
N PHE A 167 -2.83 5.83 -4.94
CA PHE A 167 -3.29 4.70 -5.73
C PHE A 167 -2.50 4.57 -7.04
N VAL A 168 -2.51 3.39 -7.61
CA VAL A 168 -1.91 3.06 -8.91
C VAL A 168 -2.79 2.04 -9.60
N SER A 169 -2.88 2.09 -10.94
CA SER A 169 -3.66 1.14 -11.74
C SER A 169 -3.22 -0.29 -11.48
N GLU A 170 -4.18 -1.21 -11.55
CA GLU A 170 -3.93 -2.65 -11.44
C GLU A 170 -3.08 -3.02 -10.21
N LEU A 171 -3.45 -2.49 -9.04
CA LEU A 171 -2.76 -2.82 -7.80
C LEU A 171 -2.96 -4.30 -7.49
N PRO A 172 -1.89 -5.11 -7.39
CA PRO A 172 -2.03 -6.52 -7.03
C PRO A 172 -2.75 -6.67 -5.68
N THR A 173 -3.75 -7.56 -5.60
CA THR A 173 -4.56 -7.79 -4.39
C THR A 173 -3.72 -8.10 -3.15
N MET A 174 -2.55 -8.74 -3.33
CA MET A 174 -1.61 -8.99 -2.22
C MET A 174 -1.02 -7.68 -1.66
N LEU A 175 -0.93 -6.62 -2.47
CA LEU A 175 -0.47 -5.31 -2.03
C LEU A 175 -1.58 -4.51 -1.36
N VAL A 176 -2.85 -4.70 -1.74
CA VAL A 176 -4.00 -4.10 -1.06
C VAL A 176 -3.98 -4.46 0.44
N ALA A 177 -3.64 -5.71 0.77
CA ALA A 177 -3.47 -6.12 2.17
C ALA A 177 -2.35 -5.36 2.90
N ALA A 178 -1.27 -4.99 2.19
CA ALA A 178 -0.18 -4.17 2.74
C ALA A 178 -0.59 -2.71 2.97
N PHE A 179 -1.58 -2.21 2.24
CA PHE A 179 -2.14 -0.86 2.40
C PHE A 179 -3.27 -0.77 3.41
N ARG A 180 -3.77 -1.89 3.90
CA ARG A 180 -4.98 -1.93 4.71
C ARG A 180 -4.96 -0.91 5.86
N ALA A 181 -3.83 -0.74 6.53
CA ALA A 181 -3.71 0.22 7.62
C ALA A 181 -3.86 1.68 7.18
N THR A 182 -3.34 2.02 6.00
CA THR A 182 -3.46 3.35 5.40
C THR A 182 -4.89 3.60 4.93
N LEU A 183 -5.52 2.57 4.40
CA LEU A 183 -6.88 2.60 3.88
C LEU A 183 -7.93 2.58 5.00
N GLU A 184 -7.63 1.99 6.16
CA GLU A 184 -8.50 2.06 7.34
C GLU A 184 -8.70 3.50 7.84
N GLU A 185 -7.74 4.41 7.63
CA GLU A 185 -7.93 5.84 7.93
C GLU A 185 -8.96 6.47 6.98
N VAL A 186 -8.98 6.06 5.71
CA VAL A 186 -9.98 6.52 4.73
C VAL A 186 -11.37 6.03 5.10
N LEU A 187 -11.50 4.73 5.48
CA LEU A 187 -12.78 4.14 5.91
C LEU A 187 -13.39 4.81 7.14
N SER A 188 -12.58 5.47 7.94
CA SER A 188 -13.00 6.15 9.16
C SER A 188 -13.06 7.67 9.03
N ALA A 189 -12.81 8.19 7.83
CA ALA A 189 -12.90 9.63 7.58
C ALA A 189 -14.37 10.08 7.48
N ASP A 190 -14.66 11.26 8.03
CA ASP A 190 -15.97 11.91 7.90
C ASP A 190 -16.12 12.52 6.52
N VAL A 191 -15.00 12.94 5.90
CA VAL A 191 -14.97 13.53 4.55
C VAL A 191 -13.80 12.94 3.79
N ILE A 192 -14.01 12.52 2.55
CA ILE A 192 -12.98 12.06 1.63
C ILE A 192 -12.75 13.15 0.58
N VAL A 193 -11.52 13.62 0.45
CA VAL A 193 -11.10 14.57 -0.59
C VAL A 193 -10.29 13.84 -1.63
N HIS A 194 -10.86 13.62 -2.80
CA HIS A 194 -10.21 13.02 -3.93
C HIS A 194 -9.42 14.06 -4.72
N VAL A 195 -8.11 14.03 -4.60
CA VAL A 195 -7.19 14.93 -5.32
C VAL A 195 -6.87 14.31 -6.68
N ARG A 196 -7.25 15.00 -7.75
CA ARG A 196 -7.01 14.59 -9.14
C ARG A 196 -5.96 15.47 -9.80
N ASP A 197 -5.13 14.85 -10.62
CA ASP A 197 -4.24 15.55 -11.55
C ASP A 197 -5.02 15.86 -12.82
N SER A 198 -5.49 17.11 -12.98
CA SER A 198 -6.29 17.50 -14.14
C SER A 198 -5.48 17.70 -15.41
N ALA A 199 -4.17 17.89 -15.30
CA ALA A 199 -3.27 18.01 -16.44
C ALA A 199 -2.86 16.65 -17.03
N HIS A 200 -3.08 15.55 -16.30
CA HIS A 200 -2.67 14.22 -16.76
C HIS A 200 -3.61 13.70 -17.86
N PRO A 201 -3.10 13.18 -19.00
CA PRO A 201 -3.92 12.67 -20.10
C PRO A 201 -4.88 11.56 -19.66
N ASP A 202 -4.46 10.72 -18.69
CA ASP A 202 -5.25 9.61 -18.15
C ASP A 202 -6.01 10.00 -16.86
N SER A 203 -6.37 11.28 -16.69
CA SER A 203 -7.03 11.78 -15.47
C SER A 203 -8.35 11.05 -15.18
N GLU A 204 -9.17 10.77 -16.20
CA GLU A 204 -10.42 10.03 -16.03
C GLU A 204 -10.24 8.53 -15.74
N PRO A 205 -9.37 7.78 -16.46
CA PRO A 205 -9.01 6.42 -16.07
C PRO A 205 -8.49 6.34 -14.62
N GLN A 206 -7.59 7.23 -14.22
CA GLN A 206 -7.05 7.28 -12.85
C GLN A 206 -8.14 7.55 -11.80
N ARG A 207 -9.09 8.43 -12.13
CA ARG A 207 -10.26 8.68 -11.29
C ARG A 207 -11.06 7.40 -11.05
N LYS A 208 -11.34 6.68 -12.13
CA LYS A 208 -12.08 5.41 -12.06
C LYS A 208 -11.35 4.39 -11.20
N ASP A 209 -10.05 4.17 -11.43
CA ASP A 209 -9.23 3.26 -10.63
C ASP A 209 -9.31 3.57 -9.13
N VAL A 210 -9.27 4.85 -8.75
CA VAL A 210 -9.37 5.27 -7.34
C VAL A 210 -10.74 4.94 -6.78
N LEU A 211 -11.82 5.22 -7.51
CA LEU A 211 -13.19 4.95 -7.06
C LEU A 211 -13.45 3.45 -6.93
N ASP A 212 -13.00 2.65 -7.89
CA ASP A 212 -13.12 1.19 -7.86
C ASP A 212 -12.43 0.60 -6.61
N VAL A 213 -11.22 1.07 -6.29
CA VAL A 213 -10.51 0.63 -5.07
C VAL A 213 -11.22 1.10 -3.80
N LEU A 214 -11.76 2.31 -3.74
CA LEU A 214 -12.52 2.79 -2.59
C LEU A 214 -13.79 1.96 -2.38
N GLN A 215 -14.47 1.57 -3.45
CA GLN A 215 -15.63 0.69 -3.39
C GLN A 215 -15.26 -0.73 -2.92
N GLU A 216 -14.16 -1.31 -3.45
CA GLU A 216 -13.65 -2.62 -2.97
C GLU A 216 -13.30 -2.60 -1.48
N LEU A 217 -12.87 -1.45 -0.97
CA LEU A 217 -12.57 -1.26 0.46
C LEU A 217 -13.82 -1.13 1.32
N GLY A 218 -15.00 -0.94 0.73
CA GLY A 218 -16.25 -0.78 1.44
C GLY A 218 -16.51 0.65 1.92
N VAL A 219 -15.95 1.66 1.25
CA VAL A 219 -16.34 3.06 1.47
C VAL A 219 -17.81 3.20 1.11
N SER A 220 -18.64 3.72 2.06
CA SER A 220 -20.07 3.91 1.85
C SER A 220 -20.32 4.91 0.73
N GLU A 221 -21.36 4.67 -0.07
CA GLU A 221 -21.86 5.64 -1.07
C GLU A 221 -22.35 6.95 -0.42
N ASP A 222 -22.76 6.88 0.86
CA ASP A 222 -23.18 8.04 1.65
C ASP A 222 -22.00 8.83 2.24
N ALA A 223 -20.75 8.39 2.08
CA ALA A 223 -19.60 9.12 2.56
C ALA A 223 -19.52 10.50 1.88
N GLN A 224 -19.27 11.54 2.67
CA GLN A 224 -19.05 12.87 2.11
C GLN A 224 -17.81 12.88 1.24
N PHE A 225 -18.00 13.11 -0.05
CA PHE A 225 -16.95 13.04 -1.06
C PHE A 225 -16.79 14.38 -1.77
N ILE A 226 -15.55 14.90 -1.78
CA ILE A 226 -15.18 16.14 -2.46
C ILE A 226 -14.14 15.82 -3.51
N GLU A 227 -14.36 16.20 -4.76
CA GLU A 227 -13.37 16.09 -5.81
C GLU A 227 -12.60 17.42 -5.95
N LEU A 228 -11.26 17.35 -5.88
CA LEU A 228 -10.37 18.49 -5.99
C LEU A 228 -9.49 18.33 -7.22
N LEU A 229 -9.66 19.22 -8.19
CA LEU A 229 -8.83 19.28 -9.39
C LEU A 229 -7.54 20.06 -9.06
N ASN A 230 -6.43 19.38 -9.19
CA ASN A 230 -5.09 19.93 -8.98
C ASN A 230 -4.32 20.05 -10.29
N LYS A 231 -3.26 20.82 -10.31
CA LYS A 231 -2.41 21.08 -11.51
C LYS A 231 -3.25 21.60 -12.70
N THR A 232 -3.99 22.66 -12.44
CA THR A 232 -4.85 23.33 -13.44
C THR A 232 -4.13 24.43 -14.21
N ASP A 233 -2.87 24.67 -13.92
CA ASP A 233 -1.95 25.65 -14.50
C ASP A 233 -1.27 25.21 -15.77
#